data_1965e6284af6a6fda8d5529645d55501
#
_entry.id   1965e6284af6a6fda8d5529645d55501
#
_cell.length_a   1.000
_cell.length_b   1.000
_cell.length_c   1.000
_cell.angle_alpha   90.00
_cell.angle_beta   90.00
_cell.angle_gamma   90.00
#
_symmetry.space_group_name_H-M   'P 1'
#
loop_
_entity.id
_entity.type
_entity.pdbx_description
1 polymer ?
#
loop_
_entity_poly.entity_id
_entity_poly.type
_entity_poly.pdbx_seq_one_letter_code
_entity_poly.pdbx_strand_id
1 'polypeptide(L)'
;MGIDPGLNTTGYGVIRVSRGQFQLIEAGIVRSKAKASIEERLMEIHTGVTEVLQQHKPDFLALEQLFSHYSRPKTAILMGHARGVICLAAGTAGIAVKSFEPTKVKKVMTGNGHAPKHQIQLAVKLQLNLAEVPEPADVADALAIAVCGFHLSHNPLLA
;
A
#
# COMPACT_ATOMS: atom_id res chain seq x y z
N MET A 1 7.08 -4.80 0.42
CA MET A 1 6.49 -3.55 0.94
C MET A 1 5.16 -3.30 0.25
N GLY A 2 4.14 -2.81 0.96
CA GLY A 2 2.85 -2.40 0.40
C GLY A 2 2.62 -0.91 0.59
N ILE A 3 1.97 -0.27 -0.36
CA ILE A 3 1.56 1.14 -0.28
C ILE A 3 0.09 1.28 -0.68
N ASP A 4 -0.66 1.99 0.17
CA ASP A 4 -1.99 2.53 -0.13
C ASP A 4 -1.85 4.00 -0.52
N PRO A 5 -1.96 4.34 -1.82
CA PRO A 5 -1.68 5.69 -2.31
C PRO A 5 -2.80 6.66 -1.96
N GLY A 6 -2.47 7.77 -1.32
CA GLY A 6 -3.37 8.87 -1.06
C GLY A 6 -2.67 10.22 -1.12
N LEU A 7 -3.36 11.25 -1.63
CA LEU A 7 -2.74 12.57 -1.75
C LEU A 7 -2.57 13.27 -0.40
N ASN A 8 -3.48 13.08 0.55
CA ASN A 8 -3.37 13.65 1.91
C ASN A 8 -2.52 12.77 2.82
N THR A 9 -2.76 11.47 2.72
CA THR A 9 -2.12 10.44 3.54
C THR A 9 -1.85 9.25 2.65
N THR A 10 -0.60 8.84 2.56
CA THR A 10 -0.16 7.61 1.90
C THR A 10 0.24 6.63 2.99
N GLY A 11 -0.47 5.51 3.10
CA GLY A 11 -0.11 4.43 4.02
C GLY A 11 1.03 3.58 3.46
N TYR A 12 1.92 3.10 4.32
CA TYR A 12 2.92 2.11 3.93
C TYR A 12 3.10 1.01 4.98
N GLY A 13 3.49 -0.18 4.52
CA GLY A 13 3.81 -1.30 5.39
C GLY A 13 4.93 -2.14 4.81
N VAL A 14 5.95 -2.39 5.61
CA VAL A 14 7.10 -3.23 5.28
C VAL A 14 7.02 -4.52 6.07
N ILE A 15 6.96 -5.63 5.38
CA ILE A 15 6.92 -6.98 5.97
C ILE A 15 8.10 -7.80 5.50
N ARG A 16 8.56 -8.69 6.36
CA ARG A 16 9.49 -9.77 6.02
C ARG A 16 8.74 -11.10 6.05
N VAL A 17 9.02 -11.94 5.08
CA VAL A 17 8.46 -13.30 5.09
C VAL A 17 9.60 -14.31 5.18
N SER A 18 9.53 -15.17 6.17
CA SER A 18 10.51 -16.24 6.39
C SER A 18 9.78 -17.52 6.76
N ARG A 19 10.05 -18.62 6.04
CA ARG A 19 9.41 -19.93 6.25
C ARG A 19 7.88 -19.88 6.30
N GLY A 20 7.27 -18.99 5.46
CA GLY A 20 5.83 -18.80 5.41
C GLY A 20 5.23 -17.94 6.54
N GLN A 21 6.04 -17.43 7.45
CA GLN A 21 5.60 -16.54 8.53
C GLN A 21 5.84 -15.09 8.16
N PHE A 22 4.83 -14.23 8.41
CA PHE A 22 4.91 -12.80 8.22
C PHE A 22 5.43 -12.12 9.49
N GLN A 23 6.36 -11.21 9.31
CA GLN A 23 6.85 -10.32 10.36
C GLN A 23 6.68 -8.88 9.92
N LEU A 24 6.03 -8.08 10.74
CA LEU A 24 6.01 -6.63 10.57
C LEU A 24 7.40 -6.07 10.87
N ILE A 25 7.96 -5.32 9.93
CA ILE A 25 9.25 -4.61 10.08
C ILE A 25 9.00 -3.16 10.45
N GLU A 26 8.19 -2.48 9.64
CA GLU A 26 7.79 -1.09 9.87
C GLU A 26 6.47 -0.83 9.16
N ALA A 27 5.66 0.06 9.73
CA ALA A 27 4.48 0.57 9.05
C ALA A 27 4.19 1.99 9.51
N GLY A 28 3.63 2.80 8.64
CA GLY A 28 3.36 4.20 8.95
C GLY A 28 2.64 4.91 7.82
N ILE A 29 2.66 6.22 7.90
CA ILE A 29 2.05 7.10 6.89
C ILE A 29 3.02 8.19 6.47
N VAL A 30 2.97 8.54 5.19
CA VAL A 30 3.53 9.77 4.64
C VAL A 30 2.40 10.76 4.46
N ARG A 31 2.52 11.94 5.05
CA ARG A 31 1.51 13.01 4.97
C ARG A 31 1.96 14.12 4.06
N SER A 32 1.01 14.71 3.33
CA SER A 32 1.21 15.98 2.65
C SER A 32 0.33 17.07 3.25
N LYS A 33 0.79 18.31 3.18
CA LYS A 33 0.05 19.47 3.68
C LYS A 33 -1.14 19.79 2.77
N ALA A 34 -2.37 19.57 3.22
CA ALA A 34 -3.58 19.70 2.40
C ALA A 34 -3.79 21.09 1.75
N LYS A 35 -3.21 22.15 2.32
CA LYS A 35 -3.30 23.53 1.81
C LYS A 35 -2.12 23.92 0.93
N ALA A 36 -1.10 23.06 0.77
CA ALA A 36 0.03 23.30 -0.10
C ALA A 36 -0.34 23.10 -1.58
N SER A 37 0.48 23.60 -2.48
CA SER A 37 0.32 23.40 -3.91
C SER A 37 0.45 21.90 -4.28
N ILE A 38 -0.03 21.52 -5.45
CA ILE A 38 0.02 20.10 -5.85
C ILE A 38 1.46 19.61 -5.96
N GLU A 39 2.36 20.41 -6.50
CA GLU A 39 3.77 20.07 -6.66
C GLU A 39 4.47 19.90 -5.31
N GLU A 40 4.20 20.75 -4.32
CA GLU A 40 4.74 20.63 -2.96
C GLU A 40 4.26 19.34 -2.30
N ARG A 41 2.98 19.02 -2.44
CA ARG A 41 2.38 17.78 -1.89
C ARG A 41 2.97 16.52 -2.52
N LEU A 42 3.17 16.55 -3.84
CA LEU A 42 3.80 15.43 -4.55
C LEU A 42 5.26 15.26 -4.16
N MET A 43 5.99 16.36 -3.93
CA MET A 43 7.34 16.30 -3.39
C MET A 43 7.39 15.67 -1.99
N GLU A 44 6.49 16.06 -1.09
CA GLU A 44 6.40 15.48 0.25
C GLU A 44 6.16 13.95 0.21
N ILE A 45 5.22 13.51 -0.67
CA ILE A 45 4.97 12.07 -0.88
C ILE A 45 6.20 11.37 -1.45
N HIS A 46 6.80 11.94 -2.50
CA HIS A 46 7.99 11.37 -3.15
C HIS A 46 9.13 11.21 -2.15
N THR A 47 9.42 12.25 -1.37
CA THR A 47 10.52 12.25 -0.38
C THR A 47 10.29 11.18 0.67
N GLY A 48 9.11 11.17 1.32
CA GLY A 48 8.82 10.21 2.38
C GLY A 48 8.82 8.75 1.88
N VAL A 49 8.27 8.49 0.69
CA VAL A 49 8.32 7.14 0.11
C VAL A 49 9.76 6.75 -0.26
N THR A 50 10.53 7.68 -0.81
CA THR A 50 11.96 7.42 -1.16
C THR A 50 12.77 7.07 0.08
N GLU A 51 12.58 7.77 1.20
CA GLU A 51 13.25 7.48 2.48
C GLU A 51 12.97 6.05 2.95
N VAL A 52 11.70 5.64 2.95
CA VAL A 52 11.30 4.27 3.34
C VAL A 52 11.89 3.21 2.40
N LEU A 53 11.88 3.46 1.08
CA LEU A 53 12.44 2.54 0.10
C LEU A 53 13.96 2.39 0.25
N GLN A 54 14.69 3.49 0.52
CA GLN A 54 16.14 3.48 0.74
C GLN A 54 16.51 2.76 2.04
N GLN A 55 15.73 2.97 3.10
CA GLN A 55 15.95 2.35 4.40
C GLN A 55 15.74 0.83 4.37
N HIS A 56 14.67 0.37 3.74
CA HIS A 56 14.25 -1.03 3.82
C HIS A 56 14.61 -1.88 2.60
N LYS A 57 14.86 -1.26 1.44
CA LYS A 57 15.23 -1.94 0.19
C LYS A 57 14.39 -3.19 -0.09
N PRO A 58 13.05 -3.06 -0.20
CA PRO A 58 12.18 -4.21 -0.38
C PRO A 58 12.42 -4.88 -1.75
N ASP A 59 12.21 -6.18 -1.85
CA ASP A 59 12.36 -6.95 -3.10
C ASP A 59 11.39 -6.46 -4.19
N PHE A 60 10.22 -5.99 -3.78
CA PHE A 60 9.24 -5.33 -4.66
C PHE A 60 8.29 -4.43 -3.87
N LEU A 61 7.64 -3.52 -4.58
CA LEU A 61 6.59 -2.67 -4.09
C LEU A 61 5.23 -3.17 -4.57
N ALA A 62 4.37 -3.59 -3.64
CA ALA A 62 2.95 -3.85 -3.90
C ALA A 62 2.18 -2.53 -3.79
N LEU A 63 1.44 -2.18 -4.82
CA LEU A 63 0.74 -0.91 -4.93
C LEU A 63 -0.72 -1.14 -5.32
N GLU A 64 -1.66 -0.46 -4.65
CA GLU A 64 -3.05 -0.55 -5.03
C GLU A 64 -3.30 0.06 -6.41
N GLN A 65 -4.12 -0.62 -7.20
CA GLN A 65 -4.55 -0.13 -8.50
C GLN A 65 -5.68 0.87 -8.32
N LEU A 66 -5.60 2.01 -9.01
CA LEU A 66 -6.65 3.01 -8.96
C LEU A 66 -7.81 2.62 -9.87
N PHE A 67 -9.01 2.67 -9.31
CA PHE A 67 -10.26 2.62 -10.08
C PHE A 67 -10.80 4.03 -10.27
N SER A 68 -10.97 4.46 -11.51
CA SER A 68 -11.67 5.70 -11.81
C SER A 68 -13.18 5.46 -11.75
N HIS A 69 -13.83 5.93 -10.70
CA HIS A 69 -15.27 6.11 -10.76
C HIS A 69 -15.56 7.38 -11.57
N TYR A 70 -16.29 7.27 -12.67
CA TYR A 70 -16.73 8.42 -13.50
C TYR A 70 -17.43 9.53 -12.70
N SER A 71 -17.96 9.21 -11.53
CA SER A 71 -18.63 10.16 -10.63
C SER A 71 -17.68 11.16 -9.92
N ARG A 72 -16.36 10.89 -9.87
CA ARG A 72 -15.36 11.74 -9.18
C ARG A 72 -14.04 11.87 -9.94
N PRO A 73 -14.05 12.40 -11.16
CA PRO A 73 -12.86 12.42 -12.02
C PRO A 73 -11.71 13.24 -11.43
N LYS A 74 -12.00 14.36 -10.75
CA LYS A 74 -10.97 15.18 -10.09
C LYS A 74 -10.20 14.40 -9.02
N THR A 75 -10.90 13.62 -8.20
CA THR A 75 -10.25 12.80 -7.17
C THR A 75 -9.37 11.72 -7.81
N ALA A 76 -9.85 11.06 -8.86
CA ALA A 76 -9.08 10.05 -9.58
C ALA A 76 -7.79 10.61 -10.19
N ILE A 77 -7.85 11.81 -10.78
CA ILE A 77 -6.68 12.51 -11.33
C ILE A 77 -5.67 12.82 -10.23
N LEU A 78 -6.10 13.36 -9.09
CA LEU A 78 -5.21 13.70 -7.98
C LEU A 78 -4.57 12.45 -7.35
N MET A 79 -5.31 11.36 -7.21
CA MET A 79 -4.76 10.07 -6.78
C MET A 79 -3.80 9.49 -7.80
N GLY A 80 -4.06 9.70 -9.10
CA GLY A 80 -3.14 9.32 -10.18
C GLY A 80 -1.79 10.04 -10.07
N HIS A 81 -1.79 11.33 -9.72
CA HIS A 81 -0.54 12.07 -9.47
C HIS A 81 0.24 11.48 -8.28
N ALA A 82 -0.42 11.24 -7.14
CA ALA A 82 0.23 10.64 -5.98
C ALA A 82 0.81 9.26 -6.31
N ARG A 83 0.03 8.41 -6.99
CA ARG A 83 0.48 7.10 -7.44
C ARG A 83 1.66 7.18 -8.42
N GLY A 84 1.64 8.16 -9.33
CA GLY A 84 2.71 8.39 -10.30
C GLY A 84 4.06 8.67 -9.63
N VAL A 85 4.09 9.53 -8.60
CA VAL A 85 5.34 9.83 -7.88
C VAL A 85 5.82 8.66 -7.02
N ILE A 86 4.92 7.82 -6.51
CA ILE A 86 5.27 6.57 -5.82
C ILE A 86 5.94 5.59 -6.80
N CYS A 87 5.38 5.43 -7.99
CA CYS A 87 5.98 4.62 -9.05
C CYS A 87 7.36 5.17 -9.48
N LEU A 88 7.49 6.49 -9.57
CA LEU A 88 8.76 7.15 -9.88
C LEU A 88 9.82 6.88 -8.81
N ALA A 89 9.46 7.02 -7.52
CA ALA A 89 10.36 6.72 -6.41
C ALA A 89 10.84 5.27 -6.44
N ALA A 90 9.94 4.30 -6.67
CA ALA A 90 10.30 2.89 -6.79
C ALA A 90 11.20 2.63 -8.01
N GLY A 91 10.87 3.18 -9.18
CA GLY A 91 11.66 3.04 -10.40
C GLY A 91 13.08 3.63 -10.25
N THR A 92 13.18 4.80 -9.62
CA THR A 92 14.49 5.43 -9.32
C THR A 92 15.32 4.58 -8.37
N ALA A 93 14.69 3.90 -7.43
CA ALA A 93 15.35 2.97 -6.50
C ALA A 93 15.64 1.58 -7.11
N GLY A 94 15.25 1.33 -8.37
CA GLY A 94 15.39 0.02 -9.03
C GLY A 94 14.46 -1.06 -8.46
N ILE A 95 13.39 -0.68 -7.78
CA ILE A 95 12.45 -1.60 -7.13
C ILE A 95 11.24 -1.85 -8.06
N ALA A 96 10.98 -3.11 -8.37
CA ALA A 96 9.84 -3.49 -9.21
C ALA A 96 8.50 -3.17 -8.54
N VAL A 97 7.57 -2.59 -9.29
CA VAL A 97 6.20 -2.29 -8.81
C VAL A 97 5.23 -3.34 -9.35
N LYS A 98 4.44 -3.93 -8.43
CA LYS A 98 3.33 -4.84 -8.74
C LYS A 98 2.02 -4.21 -8.29
N SER A 99 1.07 -4.07 -9.22
CA SER A 99 -0.22 -3.42 -8.95
C SER A 99 -1.32 -4.46 -8.74
N PHE A 100 -2.17 -4.25 -7.72
CA PHE A 100 -3.24 -5.17 -7.35
C PHE A 100 -4.57 -4.43 -7.23
N GLU A 101 -5.63 -5.04 -7.74
CA GLU A 101 -6.98 -4.50 -7.62
C GLU A 101 -7.49 -4.57 -6.16
N PRO A 102 -8.23 -3.57 -5.68
CA PRO A 102 -8.80 -3.57 -4.32
C PRO A 102 -9.63 -4.81 -4.00
N THR A 103 -10.44 -5.28 -4.97
CA THR A 103 -11.25 -6.49 -4.84
C THR A 103 -10.40 -7.75 -4.70
N LYS A 104 -9.25 -7.80 -5.39
CA LYS A 104 -8.30 -8.90 -5.30
C LYS A 104 -7.61 -8.91 -3.94
N VAL A 105 -7.18 -7.74 -3.44
CA VAL A 105 -6.62 -7.60 -2.08
C VAL A 105 -7.60 -8.12 -1.04
N LYS A 106 -8.86 -7.66 -1.09
CA LYS A 106 -9.91 -8.12 -0.18
C LYS A 106 -10.13 -9.63 -0.24
N LYS A 107 -10.21 -10.20 -1.45
CA LYS A 107 -10.42 -11.63 -1.66
C LYS A 107 -9.26 -12.46 -1.09
N VAL A 108 -8.02 -12.04 -1.30
CA VAL A 108 -6.83 -12.74 -0.77
C VAL A 108 -6.80 -12.69 0.75
N MET A 109 -7.13 -11.53 1.33
CA MET A 109 -7.08 -11.33 2.79
C MET A 109 -8.20 -12.03 3.54
N THR A 110 -9.40 -12.12 2.96
CA THR A 110 -10.61 -12.55 3.70
C THR A 110 -11.42 -13.67 3.03
N GLY A 111 -11.05 -14.07 1.81
CA GLY A 111 -11.84 -14.96 0.97
C GLY A 111 -12.99 -14.25 0.24
N ASN A 112 -13.30 -12.99 0.57
CA ASN A 112 -14.42 -12.21 0.01
C ASN A 112 -13.95 -10.89 -0.59
N GLY A 113 -14.06 -10.71 -1.92
CA GLY A 113 -13.68 -9.48 -2.63
C GLY A 113 -14.49 -8.23 -2.26
N HIS A 114 -15.62 -8.40 -1.57
CA HIS A 114 -16.48 -7.32 -1.07
C HIS A 114 -16.43 -7.17 0.46
N ALA A 115 -15.42 -7.74 1.10
CA ALA A 115 -15.27 -7.67 2.55
C ALA A 115 -15.29 -6.21 3.06
N PRO A 116 -16.00 -5.93 4.14
CA PRO A 116 -15.98 -4.60 4.77
C PRO A 116 -14.60 -4.33 5.41
N LYS A 117 -14.28 -3.04 5.57
CA LYS A 117 -12.96 -2.59 6.02
C LYS A 117 -12.49 -3.24 7.33
N HIS A 118 -13.38 -3.39 8.30
CA HIS A 118 -13.03 -3.99 9.59
C HIS A 118 -12.56 -5.45 9.48
N GLN A 119 -13.09 -6.23 8.51
CA GLN A 119 -12.63 -7.60 8.28
C GLN A 119 -11.21 -7.64 7.73
N ILE A 120 -10.85 -6.69 6.84
CA ILE A 120 -9.49 -6.56 6.33
C ILE A 120 -8.53 -6.23 7.48
N GLN A 121 -8.89 -5.28 8.33
CA GLN A 121 -8.10 -4.88 9.49
C GLN A 121 -7.86 -6.06 10.46
N LEU A 122 -8.90 -6.85 10.73
CA LEU A 122 -8.77 -8.07 11.55
C LEU A 122 -7.89 -9.12 10.88
N ALA A 123 -8.03 -9.31 9.56
CA ALA A 123 -7.18 -10.25 8.82
C ALA A 123 -5.70 -9.84 8.88
N VAL A 124 -5.39 -8.54 8.74
CA VAL A 124 -4.03 -8.02 8.90
C VAL A 124 -3.50 -8.29 10.31
N LYS A 125 -4.29 -7.96 11.34
CA LYS A 125 -3.93 -8.22 12.74
C LYS A 125 -3.57 -9.70 12.97
N LEU A 126 -4.40 -10.61 12.47
CA LEU A 126 -4.21 -12.06 12.64
C LEU A 126 -2.99 -12.57 11.85
N GLN A 127 -2.84 -12.19 10.58
CA GLN A 127 -1.76 -12.69 9.73
C GLN A 127 -0.38 -12.19 10.18
N LEU A 128 -0.30 -10.98 10.72
CA LEU A 128 0.93 -10.39 11.23
C LEU A 128 1.12 -10.61 12.74
N ASN A 129 0.20 -11.35 13.39
CA ASN A 129 0.20 -11.62 14.83
C ASN A 129 0.39 -10.35 15.68
N LEU A 130 -0.38 -9.30 15.37
CA LEU A 130 -0.31 -8.02 16.08
C LEU A 130 -1.20 -8.03 17.32
N ALA A 131 -0.78 -7.30 18.36
CA ALA A 131 -1.57 -7.13 19.58
C ALA A 131 -2.87 -6.36 19.31
N GLU A 132 -2.81 -5.35 18.42
CA GLU A 132 -3.93 -4.48 18.08
C GLU A 132 -4.07 -4.31 16.57
N VAL A 133 -5.21 -3.80 16.14
CA VAL A 133 -5.43 -3.41 14.74
C VAL A 133 -4.54 -2.21 14.43
N PRO A 134 -3.79 -2.24 13.30
CA PRO A 134 -2.95 -1.10 12.92
C PRO A 134 -3.77 0.17 12.69
N GLU A 135 -3.29 1.28 13.24
CA GLU A 135 -3.86 2.61 13.03
C GLU A 135 -2.79 3.60 12.54
N PRO A 136 -3.18 4.60 11.77
CA PRO A 136 -4.51 4.81 11.16
C PRO A 136 -4.86 3.75 10.11
N ALA A 137 -6.11 3.77 9.64
CA ALA A 137 -6.63 2.76 8.71
C ALA A 137 -5.80 2.58 7.44
N ASP A 138 -5.16 3.65 6.94
CA ASP A 138 -4.26 3.64 5.77
C ASP A 138 -3.07 2.68 5.98
N VAL A 139 -2.61 2.52 7.23
CA VAL A 139 -1.55 1.55 7.60
C VAL A 139 -2.04 0.12 7.43
N ALA A 140 -3.24 -0.19 7.92
CA ALA A 140 -3.83 -1.52 7.77
C ALA A 140 -4.06 -1.87 6.30
N ASP A 141 -4.52 -0.90 5.50
CA ASP A 141 -4.75 -1.08 4.06
C ASP A 141 -3.41 -1.35 3.35
N ALA A 142 -2.35 -0.60 3.65
CA ALA A 142 -1.01 -0.82 3.09
C ALA A 142 -0.41 -2.20 3.49
N LEU A 143 -0.60 -2.63 4.73
CA LEU A 143 -0.17 -3.95 5.18
C LEU A 143 -0.96 -5.08 4.49
N ALA A 144 -2.26 -4.91 4.27
CA ALA A 144 -3.07 -5.85 3.50
C ALA A 144 -2.55 -5.98 2.06
N ILE A 145 -2.17 -4.86 1.42
CA ILE A 145 -1.57 -4.83 0.08
C ILE A 145 -0.21 -5.55 0.08
N ALA A 146 0.63 -5.36 1.11
CA ALA A 146 1.91 -6.05 1.23
C ALA A 146 1.75 -7.57 1.32
N VAL A 147 0.86 -8.04 2.18
CA VAL A 147 0.55 -9.46 2.37
C VAL A 147 -0.05 -10.07 1.11
N CYS A 148 -1.01 -9.40 0.49
CA CYS A 148 -1.60 -9.80 -0.78
C CYS A 148 -0.53 -9.92 -1.87
N GLY A 149 0.35 -8.92 -1.98
CA GLY A 149 1.45 -8.90 -2.93
C GLY A 149 2.38 -10.10 -2.79
N PHE A 150 2.68 -10.51 -1.55
CA PHE A 150 3.46 -11.72 -1.30
C PHE A 150 2.73 -12.97 -1.78
N HIS A 151 1.47 -13.17 -1.38
CA HIS A 151 0.70 -14.37 -1.74
C HIS A 151 0.57 -14.52 -3.26
N LEU A 152 0.23 -13.44 -3.97
CA LEU A 152 0.07 -13.47 -5.43
C LEU A 152 1.39 -13.61 -6.20
N SER A 153 2.50 -13.21 -5.60
CA SER A 153 3.82 -13.35 -6.23
C SER A 153 4.40 -14.76 -6.06
N HIS A 154 3.97 -15.51 -5.06
CA HIS A 154 4.52 -16.83 -4.74
C HIS A 154 3.54 -17.99 -4.97
N ASN A 155 2.27 -17.68 -5.23
CA ASN A 155 1.26 -18.68 -5.57
C ASN A 155 0.53 -18.31 -6.88
N PRO A 156 0.96 -18.86 -8.04
CA PRO A 156 0.34 -18.59 -9.33
C PRO A 156 -1.15 -18.98 -9.41
N LEU A 157 -1.61 -19.90 -8.56
CA LEU A 157 -3.02 -20.31 -8.53
C LEU A 157 -3.96 -19.25 -7.94
N LEU A 158 -3.41 -18.24 -7.27
CA LEU A 158 -4.17 -17.11 -6.72
C LEU A 158 -4.11 -15.86 -7.62
N ALA A 159 -3.27 -15.87 -8.65
CA ALA A 159 -3.03 -14.74 -9.54
C ALA A 159 -4.19 -14.48 -10.52
#